data_36b9d785b9e2ed249a20ddc759272d91
#
_entry.id   36b9d785b9e2ed249a20ddc759272d91
#
_cell.length_a   1.000
_cell.length_b   1.000
_cell.length_c   1.000
_cell.angle_alpha   90.00
_cell.angle_beta   90.00
_cell.angle_gamma   90.00
#
_symmetry.space_group_name_H-M   'P 1'
#
loop_
_entity.id
_entity.type
_entity.pdbx_description
1 polymer ?
#
loop_
_entity_poly.entity_id
_entity_poly.type
_entity_poly.pdbx_seq_one_letter_code
_entity_poly.pdbx_strand_id
1 'polypeptide(L)'
;MTKVSEFLEKMYKEPSPELENEMLEEIIMRANFLSYINRPDNGKTDIFSINMLLTDDKRLYLPVFTDAEELAKWPIPGDMDTIELNFDNYSEIILDHTHDIEGLVINPFGKSYIISEEWLRELKAMKEERLEVRELKIPVNSKILLSEPEKFPTMLAEEISKCCDEIGTINRLWLLEMTTEKDESWLLVVDFKGDKNIIFPEINYAAKNYLGMRYLDMISYDDEFAKKSVANHKAFYDKISL
;
A
#
# COMPACT_ATOMS: atom_id res chain seq x y z
N MET A 1 13.74 15.11 1.26
CA MET A 1 13.19 14.29 2.37
C MET A 1 11.96 13.56 1.85
N THR A 2 11.91 12.26 1.98
CA THR A 2 10.77 11.44 1.53
C THR A 2 9.67 11.44 2.59
N LYS A 3 8.47 10.98 2.21
CA LYS A 3 7.33 10.89 3.13
C LYS A 3 7.61 9.93 4.30
N VAL A 4 8.32 8.81 4.04
CA VAL A 4 8.75 7.90 5.11
C VAL A 4 9.73 8.58 6.07
N SER A 5 10.69 9.38 5.57
CA SER A 5 11.59 10.16 6.43
C SER A 5 10.82 11.12 7.33
N GLU A 6 9.77 11.77 6.82
CA GLU A 6 8.92 12.67 7.61
C GLU A 6 8.15 11.91 8.70
N PHE A 7 7.65 10.72 8.41
CA PHE A 7 7.01 9.86 9.39
C PHE A 7 7.99 9.42 10.48
N LEU A 8 9.19 8.98 10.11
CA LEU A 8 10.24 8.62 11.06
C LEU A 8 10.60 9.79 11.98
N GLU A 9 10.72 11.01 11.43
CA GLU A 9 10.96 12.22 12.22
C GLU A 9 9.87 12.46 13.27
N LYS A 10 8.60 12.28 12.89
CA LYS A 10 7.46 12.45 13.80
C LYS A 10 7.42 11.33 14.85
N MET A 11 7.61 10.07 14.44
CA MET A 11 7.63 8.91 15.34
C MET A 11 8.70 9.03 16.45
N TYR A 12 9.88 9.55 16.11
CA TYR A 12 10.93 9.79 17.11
C TYR A 12 10.60 10.92 18.10
N LYS A 13 9.72 11.86 17.73
CA LYS A 13 9.32 12.95 18.59
C LYS A 13 8.10 12.59 19.45
N GLU A 14 7.11 11.98 18.82
CA GLU A 14 5.81 11.72 19.43
C GLU A 14 5.22 10.44 18.80
N PRO A 15 5.62 9.25 19.30
CA PRO A 15 5.14 7.98 18.75
C PRO A 15 3.66 7.78 19.04
N SER A 16 2.91 7.36 18.02
CA SER A 16 1.52 6.92 18.17
C SER A 16 1.23 5.75 17.24
N PRO A 17 0.29 4.86 17.61
CA PRO A 17 -0.12 3.75 16.75
C PRO A 17 -0.70 4.21 15.41
N GLU A 18 -1.42 5.32 15.39
CA GLU A 18 -1.99 5.89 14.17
C GLU A 18 -0.91 6.34 13.20
N LEU A 19 0.11 7.04 13.72
CA LEU A 19 1.25 7.50 12.94
C LEU A 19 2.09 6.34 12.41
N GLU A 20 2.25 5.28 13.20
CA GLU A 20 2.94 4.06 12.79
C GLU A 20 2.18 3.36 11.65
N ASN A 21 0.86 3.23 11.76
CA ASN A 21 0.03 2.67 10.71
C ASN A 21 0.11 3.47 9.40
N GLU A 22 0.07 4.82 9.47
CA GLU A 22 0.23 5.66 8.28
C GLU A 22 1.61 5.50 7.63
N MET A 23 2.65 5.36 8.44
CA MET A 23 4.01 5.12 7.96
C MET A 23 4.14 3.74 7.30
N LEU A 24 3.61 2.69 7.93
CA LEU A 24 3.61 1.34 7.37
C LEU A 24 2.85 1.28 6.06
N GLU A 25 1.70 1.94 5.98
CA GLU A 25 0.97 2.05 4.72
C GLU A 25 1.81 2.69 3.62
N GLU A 26 2.49 3.80 3.92
CA GLU A 26 3.39 4.44 2.96
C GLU A 26 4.51 3.50 2.51
N ILE A 27 5.11 2.74 3.46
CA ILE A 27 6.18 1.78 3.20
C ILE A 27 5.70 0.66 2.26
N ILE A 28 4.58 0.03 2.58
CA ILE A 28 4.13 -1.18 1.86
C ILE A 28 3.47 -0.88 0.52
N MET A 29 2.89 0.31 0.34
CA MET A 29 2.08 0.61 -0.83
C MET A 29 2.76 1.54 -1.83
N ARG A 30 3.62 2.47 -1.37
CA ARG A 30 4.06 3.59 -2.23
C ARG A 30 5.56 3.86 -2.20
N ALA A 31 6.23 3.58 -1.09
CA ALA A 31 7.62 3.97 -0.94
C ALA A 31 8.56 3.10 -1.77
N ASN A 32 9.57 3.74 -2.33
CA ASN A 32 10.79 3.11 -2.82
C ASN A 32 11.94 3.46 -1.90
N PHE A 33 12.91 2.56 -1.83
CA PHE A 33 14.09 2.70 -0.99
C PHE A 33 15.34 2.45 -1.80
N LEU A 34 16.43 3.07 -1.40
CA LEU A 34 17.77 2.90 -1.97
C LEU A 34 18.53 1.83 -1.22
N SER A 35 19.33 1.04 -1.93
CA SER A 35 20.35 0.15 -1.36
C SER A 35 21.63 0.20 -2.16
N TYR A 36 22.77 0.01 -1.50
CA TYR A 36 24.04 -0.23 -2.19
C TYR A 36 24.10 -1.65 -2.73
N ILE A 37 24.61 -1.77 -3.95
CA ILE A 37 24.75 -3.05 -4.65
C ILE A 37 26.18 -3.25 -5.13
N ASN A 38 26.59 -4.53 -5.20
CA ASN A 38 27.79 -4.96 -5.88
C ASN A 38 27.40 -5.62 -7.20
N ARG A 39 28.03 -5.21 -8.30
CA ARG A 39 27.94 -5.87 -9.59
C ARG A 39 29.19 -6.68 -9.84
N PRO A 40 29.09 -7.95 -10.21
CA PRO A 40 30.29 -8.73 -10.59
C PRO A 40 30.90 -8.16 -11.87
N ASP A 41 32.25 -8.11 -11.93
CA ASP A 41 33.06 -7.53 -13.02
C ASP A 41 32.94 -8.23 -14.40
N ASN A 42 32.00 -9.15 -14.56
CA ASN A 42 31.89 -9.99 -15.77
C ASN A 42 30.94 -9.41 -16.86
N GLY A 43 30.55 -8.16 -16.76
CA GLY A 43 29.75 -7.44 -17.76
C GLY A 43 28.29 -7.90 -17.89
N LYS A 44 27.81 -8.79 -17.01
CA LYS A 44 26.38 -9.14 -16.92
C LYS A 44 25.69 -8.13 -16.01
N THR A 45 24.92 -7.22 -16.62
CA THR A 45 24.23 -6.13 -15.95
C THR A 45 23.06 -6.57 -15.06
N ASP A 46 22.57 -7.80 -15.24
CA ASP A 46 21.33 -8.25 -14.59
C ASP A 46 21.56 -9.00 -13.26
N ILE A 47 22.82 -9.26 -12.89
CA ILE A 47 23.16 -9.92 -11.62
C ILE A 47 23.81 -8.88 -10.70
N PHE A 48 23.25 -8.72 -9.51
CA PHE A 48 23.82 -7.91 -8.45
C PHE A 48 23.58 -8.56 -7.09
N SER A 49 24.39 -8.20 -6.10
CA SER A 49 24.13 -8.52 -4.69
C SER A 49 23.93 -7.24 -3.90
N ILE A 50 22.98 -7.25 -2.96
CA ILE A 50 22.77 -6.12 -2.05
C ILE A 50 23.73 -6.24 -0.87
N ASN A 51 24.30 -5.11 -0.47
CA ASN A 51 25.15 -5.07 0.72
C ASN A 51 24.30 -5.25 1.98
N MET A 52 24.67 -6.21 2.80
CA MET A 52 23.96 -6.57 4.02
C MET A 52 24.62 -5.93 5.26
N LEU A 53 23.81 -5.69 6.29
CA LEU A 53 24.25 -5.22 7.59
C LEU A 53 24.36 -6.41 8.55
N LEU A 54 25.55 -6.65 9.06
CA LEU A 54 25.80 -7.64 10.11
C LEU A 54 25.89 -6.92 11.46
N THR A 55 25.06 -7.32 12.42
CA THR A 55 25.10 -6.80 13.79
C THR A 55 26.18 -7.49 14.62
N ASP A 56 26.53 -6.94 15.79
CA ASP A 56 27.53 -7.50 16.71
C ASP A 56 27.16 -8.90 17.20
N ASP A 57 25.88 -9.19 17.33
CA ASP A 57 25.32 -10.52 17.68
C ASP A 57 25.14 -11.44 16.47
N LYS A 58 25.77 -11.09 15.34
CA LYS A 58 25.81 -11.87 14.08
C LYS A 58 24.47 -12.08 13.39
N ARG A 59 23.51 -11.21 13.63
CA ARG A 59 22.25 -11.18 12.86
C ARG A 59 22.44 -10.38 11.59
N LEU A 60 21.84 -10.88 10.51
CA LEU A 60 21.95 -10.29 9.18
C LEU A 60 20.67 -9.53 8.86
N TYR A 61 20.80 -8.26 8.50
CA TYR A 61 19.67 -7.41 8.07
C TYR A 61 19.91 -6.85 6.68
N LEU A 62 18.82 -6.62 5.95
CA LEU A 62 18.86 -5.90 4.69
C LEU A 62 18.64 -4.40 4.97
N PRO A 63 19.67 -3.56 4.80
CA PRO A 63 19.56 -2.12 5.01
C PRO A 63 18.97 -1.44 3.79
N VAL A 64 18.00 -0.55 4.02
CA VAL A 64 17.40 0.30 3.01
C VAL A 64 17.37 1.74 3.47
N PHE A 65 17.39 2.67 2.52
CA PHE A 65 17.49 4.09 2.81
C PHE A 65 16.39 4.85 2.11
N THR A 66 15.80 5.78 2.84
CA THR A 66 14.70 6.61 2.34
C THR A 66 15.12 7.58 1.25
N ASP A 67 16.38 8.00 1.27
CA ASP A 67 16.96 8.96 0.30
C ASP A 67 18.49 8.88 0.27
N ALA A 68 19.08 9.61 -0.65
CA ALA A 68 20.55 9.63 -0.84
C ALA A 68 21.30 10.25 0.35
N GLU A 69 20.67 11.13 1.14
CA GLU A 69 21.28 11.71 2.34
C GLU A 69 21.42 10.66 3.45
N GLU A 70 20.38 9.85 3.66
CA GLU A 70 20.43 8.73 4.59
C GLU A 70 21.41 7.64 4.12
N LEU A 71 21.41 7.33 2.82
CA LEU A 71 22.33 6.36 2.22
C LEU A 71 23.80 6.79 2.42
N ALA A 72 24.12 8.07 2.25
CA ALA A 72 25.47 8.61 2.40
C ALA A 72 26.02 8.53 3.85
N LYS A 73 25.17 8.29 4.85
CA LYS A 73 25.61 8.06 6.24
C LYS A 73 26.29 6.70 6.43
N TRP A 74 26.08 5.76 5.51
CA TRP A 74 26.75 4.46 5.59
C TRP A 74 28.18 4.57 5.07
N PRO A 75 29.18 4.36 5.93
CA PRO A 75 30.59 4.53 5.57
C PRO A 75 31.11 3.32 4.78
N ILE A 76 30.61 3.14 3.56
CA ILE A 76 31.10 2.10 2.65
C ILE A 76 32.27 2.69 1.84
N PRO A 77 33.44 1.99 1.75
CA PRO A 77 34.54 2.44 0.95
C PRO A 77 34.29 2.29 -0.55
N GLY A 78 34.57 3.34 -1.33
CA GLY A 78 34.57 3.33 -2.80
C GLY A 78 33.26 3.84 -3.43
N ASP A 79 33.27 3.94 -4.75
CA ASP A 79 32.08 4.22 -5.55
C ASP A 79 31.25 2.94 -5.68
N MET A 80 30.11 2.91 -5.03
CA MET A 80 29.17 1.79 -5.07
C MET A 80 27.98 2.16 -5.92
N ASP A 81 27.54 1.21 -6.75
CA ASP A 81 26.27 1.33 -7.45
C ASP A 81 25.09 1.31 -6.45
N THR A 82 24.00 1.92 -6.84
CA THR A 82 22.76 1.93 -6.06
C THR A 82 21.62 1.36 -6.87
N ILE A 83 20.65 0.78 -6.15
CA ILE A 83 19.37 0.36 -6.73
C ILE A 83 18.23 0.93 -5.90
N GLU A 84 17.15 1.25 -6.59
CA GLU A 84 15.90 1.67 -5.96
C GLU A 84 14.87 0.58 -6.14
N LEU A 85 14.32 0.07 -5.04
CA LEU A 85 13.37 -1.02 -5.01
C LEU A 85 12.20 -0.68 -4.06
N ASN A 86 11.06 -1.30 -4.30
CA ASN A 86 9.88 -1.16 -3.45
C ASN A 86 9.79 -2.27 -2.39
N PHE A 87 8.76 -2.19 -1.55
CA PHE A 87 8.49 -3.17 -0.49
C PHE A 87 8.40 -4.61 -1.00
N ASP A 88 7.73 -4.84 -2.14
CA ASP A 88 7.54 -6.20 -2.66
C ASP A 88 8.87 -6.84 -3.06
N ASN A 89 9.74 -6.08 -3.74
CA ASN A 89 11.06 -6.56 -4.14
C ASN A 89 11.92 -6.93 -2.92
N TYR A 90 11.95 -6.07 -1.89
CA TYR A 90 12.71 -6.35 -0.68
C TYR A 90 12.13 -7.52 0.11
N SER A 91 10.80 -7.64 0.16
CA SER A 91 10.13 -8.76 0.81
C SER A 91 10.45 -10.08 0.13
N GLU A 92 10.47 -10.14 -1.21
CA GLU A 92 10.88 -11.33 -1.95
C GLU A 92 12.31 -11.73 -1.63
N ILE A 93 13.26 -10.78 -1.59
CA ILE A 93 14.67 -11.06 -1.28
C ILE A 93 14.83 -11.62 0.15
N ILE A 94 14.09 -11.09 1.13
CA ILE A 94 14.19 -11.51 2.54
C ILE A 94 13.48 -12.85 2.75
N LEU A 95 12.31 -13.04 2.15
CA LEU A 95 11.47 -14.21 2.34
C LEU A 95 11.89 -15.40 1.44
N ASP A 96 12.82 -15.21 0.50
CA ASP A 96 13.46 -16.29 -0.22
C ASP A 96 14.42 -17.01 0.73
N HIS A 97 14.04 -18.21 1.15
CA HIS A 97 14.71 -19.04 2.19
C HIS A 97 16.18 -19.41 1.90
N THR A 98 16.82 -18.78 0.94
CA THR A 98 18.24 -19.01 0.63
C THR A 98 19.20 -18.30 1.58
N HIS A 99 18.72 -17.35 2.40
CA HIS A 99 19.54 -16.54 3.31
C HIS A 99 18.83 -16.38 4.67
N ASP A 100 19.61 -16.49 5.76
CA ASP A 100 19.10 -16.21 7.11
C ASP A 100 19.10 -14.68 7.37
N ILE A 101 18.14 -13.96 6.76
CA ILE A 101 17.98 -12.52 6.91
C ILE A 101 16.87 -12.25 7.93
N GLU A 102 17.23 -11.61 9.06
CA GLU A 102 16.33 -11.32 10.18
C GLU A 102 15.25 -10.27 9.87
N GLY A 103 15.43 -9.51 8.80
CA GLY A 103 14.48 -8.50 8.37
C GLY A 103 15.09 -7.33 7.60
N LEU A 104 14.27 -6.29 7.47
CA LEU A 104 14.58 -5.03 6.82
C LEU A 104 14.91 -3.97 7.89
N VAL A 105 15.94 -3.17 7.68
CA VAL A 105 16.23 -2.00 8.51
C VAL A 105 16.25 -0.73 7.65
N ILE A 106 15.34 0.20 7.95
CA ILE A 106 15.25 1.50 7.28
C ILE A 106 16.15 2.48 8.01
N ASN A 107 16.99 3.21 7.26
CA ASN A 107 17.91 4.24 7.76
C ASN A 107 18.75 3.81 8.97
N PRO A 108 19.54 2.71 8.88
CA PRO A 108 20.26 2.13 10.02
C PRO A 108 21.25 3.08 10.71
N PHE A 109 21.72 4.13 10.04
CA PHE A 109 22.66 5.13 10.57
C PHE A 109 21.99 6.48 10.92
N GLY A 110 20.65 6.50 10.91
CA GLY A 110 19.83 7.68 11.22
C GLY A 110 18.72 7.33 12.20
N LYS A 111 17.51 7.84 11.92
CA LYS A 111 16.29 7.43 12.62
C LYS A 111 15.82 6.11 12.02
N SER A 112 16.26 5.04 12.64
CA SER A 112 16.04 3.69 12.12
C SER A 112 14.67 3.13 12.48
N TYR A 113 14.17 2.26 11.61
CA TYR A 113 12.98 1.46 11.84
C TYR A 113 13.23 0.04 11.34
N ILE A 114 12.91 -0.95 12.17
CA ILE A 114 13.18 -2.36 11.86
C ILE A 114 11.85 -3.07 11.61
N ILE A 115 11.77 -3.78 10.51
CA ILE A 115 10.69 -4.70 10.18
C ILE A 115 11.29 -6.10 10.18
N SER A 116 10.90 -6.93 11.16
CA SER A 116 11.38 -8.32 11.24
C SER A 116 10.87 -9.15 10.06
N GLU A 117 11.54 -10.28 9.78
CA GLU A 117 11.10 -11.23 8.75
C GLU A 117 9.65 -11.69 8.98
N GLU A 118 9.31 -12.02 10.23
CA GLU A 118 7.94 -12.42 10.59
C GLU A 118 6.93 -11.33 10.26
N TRP A 119 7.24 -10.08 10.65
CA TRP A 119 6.35 -8.95 10.38
C TRP A 119 6.29 -8.59 8.89
N LEU A 120 7.39 -8.72 8.13
CA LEU A 120 7.38 -8.60 6.67
C LEU A 120 6.42 -9.58 6.01
N ARG A 121 6.40 -10.82 6.49
CA ARG A 121 5.49 -11.87 6.02
C ARG A 121 4.03 -11.49 6.27
N GLU A 122 3.71 -10.99 7.46
CA GLU A 122 2.37 -10.51 7.81
C GLU A 122 1.95 -9.30 6.96
N LEU A 123 2.82 -8.31 6.82
CA LEU A 123 2.55 -7.12 6.01
C LEU A 123 2.35 -7.47 4.53
N LYS A 124 3.13 -8.42 3.99
CA LYS A 124 2.95 -8.91 2.62
C LYS A 124 1.61 -9.60 2.45
N ALA A 125 1.24 -10.49 3.35
CA ALA A 125 -0.06 -11.17 3.33
C ALA A 125 -1.22 -10.17 3.43
N MET A 126 -1.13 -9.18 4.32
CA MET A 126 -2.13 -8.11 4.43
C MET A 126 -2.24 -7.28 3.15
N LYS A 127 -1.12 -6.98 2.49
CA LYS A 127 -1.11 -6.29 1.20
C LYS A 127 -1.80 -7.11 0.12
N GLU A 128 -1.45 -8.39 -0.01
CA GLU A 128 -2.03 -9.31 -0.99
C GLU A 128 -3.55 -9.43 -0.80
N GLU A 129 -4.01 -9.62 0.45
CA GLU A 129 -5.43 -9.67 0.78
C GLU A 129 -6.17 -8.38 0.39
N ARG A 130 -5.54 -7.21 0.58
CA ARG A 130 -6.13 -5.92 0.19
C ARG A 130 -6.19 -5.71 -1.32
N LEU A 131 -5.31 -6.35 -2.08
CA LEU A 131 -5.30 -6.26 -3.53
C LEU A 131 -6.32 -7.21 -4.18
N GLU A 132 -6.92 -8.12 -3.41
CA GLU A 132 -8.01 -8.95 -3.91
C GLU A 132 -9.26 -8.11 -4.18
N VAL A 133 -9.94 -8.43 -5.29
CA VAL A 133 -11.22 -7.79 -5.61
C VAL A 133 -12.29 -8.31 -4.66
N ARG A 134 -12.80 -7.44 -3.80
CA ARG A 134 -13.86 -7.75 -2.85
C ARG A 134 -15.21 -7.31 -3.39
N GLU A 135 -16.00 -8.26 -3.86
CA GLU A 135 -17.42 -8.01 -4.13
C GLU A 135 -18.20 -8.18 -2.82
N LEU A 136 -18.89 -7.11 -2.39
CA LEU A 136 -19.68 -7.16 -1.16
C LEU A 136 -20.79 -8.21 -1.26
N LYS A 137 -20.72 -9.20 -0.38
CA LYS A 137 -21.81 -10.17 -0.15
C LYS A 137 -22.31 -9.99 1.28
N ILE A 138 -23.55 -9.54 1.41
CA ILE A 138 -24.16 -9.25 2.70
C ILE A 138 -24.78 -10.54 3.26
N PRO A 139 -24.22 -11.11 4.33
CA PRO A 139 -24.85 -12.22 5.01
C PRO A 139 -26.20 -11.79 5.63
N VAL A 140 -27.16 -12.70 5.66
CA VAL A 140 -28.45 -12.45 6.32
C VAL A 140 -28.19 -12.18 7.82
N ASN A 141 -28.75 -11.08 8.34
CA ASN A 141 -28.58 -10.58 9.72
C ASN A 141 -27.23 -9.96 10.06
N SER A 142 -26.41 -9.55 9.09
CA SER A 142 -25.20 -8.79 9.36
C SER A 142 -25.53 -7.40 9.89
N LYS A 143 -24.80 -6.96 10.91
CA LYS A 143 -24.81 -5.58 11.36
C LYS A 143 -23.75 -4.83 10.54
N ILE A 144 -24.19 -3.94 9.68
CA ILE A 144 -23.35 -3.07 8.86
C ILE A 144 -23.67 -1.64 9.25
N LEU A 145 -22.65 -0.89 9.63
CA LEU A 145 -22.74 0.56 9.83
C LEU A 145 -22.16 1.24 8.59
N LEU A 146 -22.92 2.13 7.99
CA LEU A 146 -22.49 2.97 6.87
C LEU A 146 -22.49 4.43 7.30
N SER A 147 -21.47 5.15 6.91
CA SER A 147 -21.36 6.60 7.13
C SER A 147 -20.65 7.28 5.97
N GLU A 148 -20.88 8.59 5.84
CA GLU A 148 -19.98 9.39 5.00
C GLU A 148 -18.59 9.41 5.61
N PRO A 149 -17.51 9.43 4.79
CA PRO A 149 -16.16 9.58 5.28
C PRO A 149 -16.01 10.85 6.11
N GLU A 150 -15.52 10.73 7.34
CA GLU A 150 -15.21 11.89 8.18
C GLU A 150 -14.20 12.79 7.45
N LYS A 151 -13.22 12.18 6.80
CA LYS A 151 -12.28 12.87 5.91
C LYS A 151 -12.34 12.18 4.54
N PHE A 152 -12.91 12.86 3.55
CA PHE A 152 -13.05 12.31 2.21
C PHE A 152 -11.67 11.99 1.60
N PRO A 153 -11.44 10.75 1.11
CA PRO A 153 -10.13 10.33 0.58
C PRO A 153 -9.96 10.81 -0.87
N THR A 154 -9.63 12.09 -1.02
CA THR A 154 -9.57 12.79 -2.32
C THR A 154 -8.68 12.09 -3.33
N MET A 155 -7.48 11.64 -2.95
CA MET A 155 -6.55 10.96 -3.86
C MET A 155 -7.10 9.62 -4.36
N LEU A 156 -7.75 8.84 -3.49
CA LEU A 156 -8.43 7.61 -3.88
C LEU A 156 -9.52 7.88 -4.90
N ALA A 157 -10.37 8.87 -4.62
CA ALA A 157 -11.48 9.24 -5.50
C ALA A 157 -11.00 9.76 -6.87
N GLU A 158 -9.92 10.54 -6.91
CA GLU A 158 -9.31 11.06 -8.14
C GLU A 158 -8.76 9.92 -9.02
N GLU A 159 -8.02 8.96 -8.44
CA GLU A 159 -7.47 7.85 -9.20
C GLU A 159 -8.56 6.89 -9.72
N ILE A 160 -9.56 6.61 -8.91
CA ILE A 160 -10.74 5.85 -9.37
C ILE A 160 -11.45 6.61 -10.50
N SER A 161 -11.63 7.92 -10.38
CA SER A 161 -12.31 8.72 -11.42
C SER A 161 -11.55 8.71 -12.75
N LYS A 162 -10.22 8.84 -12.75
CA LYS A 162 -9.39 8.72 -13.95
C LYS A 162 -9.57 7.37 -14.64
N CYS A 163 -9.49 6.28 -13.86
CA CYS A 163 -9.73 4.93 -14.36
C CYS A 163 -11.14 4.79 -14.98
N CYS A 164 -12.16 5.37 -14.33
CA CYS A 164 -13.54 5.33 -14.83
C CYS A 164 -13.72 6.12 -16.14
N ASP A 165 -13.00 7.21 -16.33
CA ASP A 165 -12.99 7.95 -17.59
C ASP A 165 -12.38 7.12 -18.72
N GLU A 166 -11.33 6.36 -18.45
CA GLU A 166 -10.69 5.44 -19.40
C GLU A 166 -11.61 4.25 -19.74
N ILE A 167 -12.24 3.64 -18.75
CA ILE A 167 -13.23 2.54 -18.95
C ILE A 167 -14.42 3.05 -19.80
N GLY A 168 -14.87 4.26 -19.55
CA GLY A 168 -15.90 4.94 -20.34
C GLY A 168 -17.34 4.49 -20.12
N THR A 169 -17.59 3.39 -19.44
CA THR A 169 -18.94 2.79 -19.21
C THR A 169 -19.49 2.99 -17.80
N ILE A 170 -18.76 3.70 -16.95
CA ILE A 170 -19.17 4.05 -15.60
C ILE A 170 -20.03 5.32 -15.65
N ASN A 171 -21.18 5.29 -14.98
CA ASN A 171 -22.11 6.41 -14.90
C ASN A 171 -21.88 7.24 -13.63
N ARG A 172 -21.92 6.57 -12.47
CA ARG A 172 -21.80 7.23 -11.15
C ARG A 172 -21.10 6.36 -10.15
N LEU A 173 -20.44 7.02 -9.18
CA LEU A 173 -19.77 6.37 -8.05
C LEU A 173 -20.10 7.06 -6.74
N TRP A 174 -20.32 6.25 -5.70
CA TRP A 174 -20.45 6.70 -4.31
C TRP A 174 -19.44 5.96 -3.44
N LEU A 175 -18.84 6.66 -2.49
CA LEU A 175 -17.91 6.10 -1.53
C LEU A 175 -18.39 6.36 -0.12
N LEU A 176 -18.56 5.30 0.66
CA LEU A 176 -18.96 5.33 2.05
C LEU A 176 -17.92 4.61 2.90
N GLU A 177 -17.85 4.96 4.18
CA GLU A 177 -17.20 4.13 5.18
C GLU A 177 -18.14 3.01 5.60
N MET A 178 -17.62 1.79 5.63
CA MET A 178 -18.36 0.62 6.08
C MET A 178 -17.63 -0.04 7.23
N THR A 179 -18.33 -0.21 8.35
CA THR A 179 -17.85 -0.95 9.52
C THR A 179 -18.71 -2.19 9.71
N THR A 180 -18.06 -3.33 9.82
CA THR A 180 -18.67 -4.61 10.16
C THR A 180 -18.20 -5.06 11.54
N GLU A 181 -18.65 -6.21 12.01
CA GLU A 181 -18.14 -6.82 13.26
C GLU A 181 -16.67 -7.29 13.15
N LYS A 182 -16.12 -7.37 11.94
CA LYS A 182 -14.81 -7.94 11.64
C LYS A 182 -13.79 -6.91 11.16
N ASP A 183 -14.20 -5.99 10.31
CA ASP A 183 -13.29 -5.08 9.64
C ASP A 183 -13.94 -3.73 9.31
N GLU A 184 -13.09 -2.78 8.94
CA GLU A 184 -13.47 -1.50 8.36
C GLU A 184 -13.03 -1.48 6.90
N SER A 185 -13.92 -0.99 6.03
CA SER A 185 -13.67 -0.92 4.59
C SER A 185 -14.24 0.35 3.97
N TRP A 186 -13.81 0.63 2.75
CA TRP A 186 -14.49 1.52 1.84
C TRP A 186 -15.57 0.75 1.10
N LEU A 187 -16.80 1.20 1.13
CA LEU A 187 -17.87 0.69 0.26
C LEU A 187 -17.95 1.58 -0.97
N LEU A 188 -17.59 1.03 -2.13
CA LEU A 188 -17.76 1.67 -3.42
C LEU A 188 -19.02 1.13 -4.11
N VAL A 189 -20.01 1.97 -4.27
CA VAL A 189 -21.19 1.67 -5.08
C VAL A 189 -20.94 2.14 -6.50
N VAL A 190 -21.07 1.23 -7.48
CA VAL A 190 -20.71 1.46 -8.87
C VAL A 190 -21.95 1.34 -9.76
N ASP A 191 -22.33 2.44 -10.41
CA ASP A 191 -23.36 2.47 -11.47
C ASP A 191 -22.66 2.40 -12.83
N PHE A 192 -22.81 1.30 -13.53
CA PHE A 192 -22.06 1.02 -14.76
C PHE A 192 -22.90 0.24 -15.79
N LYS A 193 -22.39 0.21 -17.03
CA LYS A 193 -22.85 -0.68 -18.09
C LYS A 193 -21.73 -1.64 -18.48
N GLY A 194 -22.01 -2.93 -18.58
CA GLY A 194 -21.04 -3.93 -18.99
C GLY A 194 -20.82 -5.04 -17.96
N ASP A 195 -19.69 -5.73 -18.05
CA ASP A 195 -19.38 -6.87 -17.20
C ASP A 195 -18.59 -6.43 -15.96
N LYS A 196 -19.17 -6.64 -14.76
CA LYS A 196 -18.53 -6.34 -13.49
C LYS A 196 -17.21 -7.10 -13.28
N ASN A 197 -17.07 -8.30 -13.86
CA ASN A 197 -15.86 -9.11 -13.73
C ASN A 197 -14.67 -8.50 -14.50
N ILE A 198 -14.91 -7.53 -15.36
CA ILE A 198 -13.89 -6.72 -16.03
C ILE A 198 -13.70 -5.40 -15.28
N ILE A 199 -14.80 -4.73 -14.95
CA ILE A 199 -14.79 -3.38 -14.39
C ILE A 199 -14.24 -3.34 -12.95
N PHE A 200 -14.66 -4.25 -12.07
CA PHE A 200 -14.24 -4.23 -10.67
C PHE A 200 -12.72 -4.46 -10.48
N PRO A 201 -12.08 -5.41 -11.20
CA PRO A 201 -10.63 -5.53 -11.17
C PRO A 201 -9.87 -4.27 -11.59
N GLU A 202 -10.32 -3.57 -12.63
CA GLU A 202 -9.69 -2.34 -13.11
C GLU A 202 -9.80 -1.22 -12.05
N ILE A 203 -10.98 -1.04 -11.46
CA ILE A 203 -11.19 -0.07 -10.38
C ILE A 203 -10.33 -0.43 -9.16
N ASN A 204 -10.30 -1.71 -8.76
CA ASN A 204 -9.49 -2.17 -7.63
C ASN A 204 -8.00 -1.92 -7.87
N TYR A 205 -7.53 -2.17 -9.09
CA TYR A 205 -6.15 -1.91 -9.48
C TYR A 205 -5.79 -0.42 -9.40
N ALA A 206 -6.67 0.48 -9.85
CA ALA A 206 -6.47 1.92 -9.73
C ALA A 206 -6.48 2.39 -8.26
N ALA A 207 -7.35 1.81 -7.44
CA ALA A 207 -7.53 2.16 -6.04
C ALA A 207 -6.39 1.70 -5.12
N LYS A 208 -5.72 0.59 -5.45
CA LYS A 208 -4.85 -0.20 -4.55
C LYS A 208 -3.83 0.58 -3.73
N ASN A 209 -3.24 1.64 -4.31
CA ASN A 209 -2.21 2.44 -3.65
C ASN A 209 -2.77 3.56 -2.76
N TYR A 210 -4.10 3.70 -2.68
CA TYR A 210 -4.78 4.82 -2.01
C TYR A 210 -5.82 4.37 -0.99
N LEU A 211 -5.94 3.04 -0.75
CA LEU A 211 -6.97 2.47 0.15
C LEU A 211 -6.71 2.76 1.63
N GLY A 212 -5.51 3.14 1.98
CA GLY A 212 -5.12 3.18 3.37
C GLY A 212 -5.05 1.78 4.00
N MET A 213 -5.27 1.70 5.28
CA MET A 213 -5.36 0.41 5.99
C MET A 213 -6.74 -0.27 5.84
N ARG A 214 -7.57 0.18 4.90
CA ARG A 214 -8.92 -0.33 4.67
C ARG A 214 -9.00 -1.18 3.42
N TYR A 215 -9.96 -2.07 3.36
CA TYR A 215 -10.34 -2.80 2.16
C TYR A 215 -11.23 -1.96 1.25
N LEU A 216 -11.36 -2.35 -0.02
CA LEU A 216 -12.34 -1.81 -0.93
C LEU A 216 -13.38 -2.89 -1.24
N ASP A 217 -14.55 -2.77 -0.63
CA ASP A 217 -15.71 -3.57 -0.98
C ASP A 217 -16.50 -2.88 -2.09
N MET A 218 -16.80 -3.60 -3.16
CA MET A 218 -17.54 -3.06 -4.30
C MET A 218 -18.88 -3.74 -4.46
N ILE A 219 -19.89 -2.97 -4.85
CA ILE A 219 -21.22 -3.46 -5.13
C ILE A 219 -21.83 -2.70 -6.33
N SER A 220 -22.57 -3.42 -7.16
CA SER A 220 -23.33 -2.80 -8.25
C SER A 220 -24.49 -1.96 -7.71
N TYR A 221 -24.69 -0.78 -8.30
CA TYR A 221 -25.86 0.06 -7.99
C TYR A 221 -27.20 -0.62 -8.29
N ASP A 222 -27.22 -1.66 -9.13
CA ASP A 222 -28.44 -2.44 -9.38
C ASP A 222 -28.94 -3.22 -8.16
N ASP A 223 -28.07 -3.47 -7.19
CA ASP A 223 -28.41 -4.12 -5.93
C ASP A 223 -29.32 -3.23 -5.05
N GLU A 224 -30.33 -3.83 -4.42
CA GLU A 224 -31.30 -3.12 -3.57
C GLU A 224 -30.66 -2.51 -2.30
N PHE A 225 -29.64 -3.16 -1.73
CA PHE A 225 -28.90 -2.62 -0.61
C PHE A 225 -28.08 -1.41 -1.05
N ALA A 226 -27.40 -1.52 -2.18
CA ALA A 226 -26.61 -0.43 -2.74
C ALA A 226 -27.46 0.81 -2.98
N LYS A 227 -28.63 0.66 -3.63
CA LYS A 227 -29.58 1.76 -3.86
C LYS A 227 -30.00 2.45 -2.58
N LYS A 228 -30.32 1.67 -1.54
CA LYS A 228 -30.73 2.21 -0.24
C LYS A 228 -29.57 2.91 0.47
N SER A 229 -28.36 2.34 0.39
CA SER A 229 -27.16 2.88 1.03
C SER A 229 -26.81 4.28 0.53
N VAL A 230 -27.04 4.57 -0.75
CA VAL A 230 -26.64 5.84 -1.37
C VAL A 230 -27.80 6.79 -1.67
N ALA A 231 -29.03 6.45 -1.26
CA ALA A 231 -30.23 7.23 -1.60
C ALA A 231 -30.16 8.71 -1.21
N ASN A 232 -29.44 9.04 -0.13
CA ASN A 232 -29.29 10.39 0.38
C ASN A 232 -27.86 10.94 0.22
N HIS A 233 -27.01 10.26 -0.53
CA HIS A 233 -25.60 10.62 -0.70
C HIS A 233 -25.34 11.12 -2.12
N LYS A 234 -24.49 12.15 -2.22
CA LYS A 234 -24.06 12.66 -3.52
C LYS A 234 -22.97 11.76 -4.09
N ALA A 235 -23.09 11.40 -5.38
CA ALA A 235 -22.02 10.74 -6.10
C ALA A 235 -20.78 11.65 -6.17
N PHE A 236 -19.59 11.09 -5.93
CA PHE A 236 -18.34 11.83 -6.12
C PHE A 236 -17.90 11.83 -7.58
N TYR A 237 -18.36 10.88 -8.37
CA TYR A 237 -18.19 10.82 -9.81
C TYR A 237 -19.58 10.69 -10.45
N ASP A 238 -19.93 11.55 -11.40
CA ASP A 238 -21.22 11.57 -12.09
C ASP A 238 -21.04 12.03 -13.54
N LYS A 239 -21.02 11.08 -14.45
CA LYS A 239 -20.90 11.32 -15.91
C LYS A 239 -22.21 11.72 -16.58
N ILE A 240 -23.34 11.50 -15.90
CA ILE A 240 -24.67 11.79 -16.45
C ILE A 240 -25.01 13.27 -16.29
N SER A 241 -24.42 13.91 -15.28
CA SER A 241 -24.67 15.32 -14.93
C SER A 241 -23.71 16.30 -15.61
N LEU A 242 -22.79 15.82 -16.46
CA LEU A 242 -21.89 16.58 -17.31
C LEU A 242 -22.44 16.66 -18.73
#